data_1235243cadd9f185f411df1ad00cafba
#
_entry.id   1235243cadd9f185f411df1ad00cafba
#
_cell.length_a   1.000
_cell.length_b   1.000
_cell.length_c   1.000
_cell.angle_alpha   90.00
_cell.angle_beta   90.00
_cell.angle_gamma   90.00
#
_symmetry.space_group_name_H-M   'P 1'
#
loop_
_entity.id
_entity.type
_entity.pdbx_description
1 polymer ?
#
loop_
_entity_poly.entity_id
_entity_poly.type
_entity_poly.pdbx_seq_one_letter_code
_entity_poly.pdbx_strand_id
1 'polypeptide(L)'
;MSYGFGDMGNGFMFDMGQLYLLKFFTDVAGIPAAVAGGVFLFTKLFDAIVDPLAGTFIDTRKGKPGAGKYRQIMLIASIVLAIISVFVFLAPNFSLEGKIIYAYGSYMAWGVAYSFTNIPYGTLAATMTQNPQERTSLASFRQLGSTMALLISTVVVVPLVAKFNNPNLGWPVAIAIMALFGIGAFYITFRNCRENVPVAKVETQKIDFKDIIKTIFTNRPLLVLILMTIFSISAFNLRSAMLLYFCQYNLGNKGLMAYVGFVAIGCSLLGVVAMPILSKRFGKKNTVIIGFAISIIADLLNFVLPLHLVSFIALQSIAYFGLSIPNGMTWALVSDAIDYGEWKTGEKRGAITYSVFNFS
;
A
#
# COMPACT_ATOMS: atom_id res chain seq x y z
N MET A 1 7.31 9.28 -13.78
CA MET A 1 6.09 8.52 -14.17
C MET A 1 6.29 7.02 -14.06
N SER A 2 7.26 6.42 -14.70
CA SER A 2 7.43 4.95 -14.75
C SER A 2 7.56 4.27 -13.38
N TYR A 3 7.99 4.98 -12.34
CA TYR A 3 8.05 4.46 -10.98
C TYR A 3 6.64 4.18 -10.40
N GLY A 4 5.64 5.02 -10.70
CA GLY A 4 4.27 4.81 -10.24
C GLY A 4 3.60 3.54 -10.77
N PHE A 5 4.04 3.00 -11.90
CA PHE A 5 3.56 1.71 -12.41
C PHE A 5 3.88 0.54 -11.47
N GLY A 6 4.96 0.62 -10.67
CA GLY A 6 5.25 -0.42 -9.67
C GLY A 6 4.16 -0.54 -8.61
N ASP A 7 3.67 0.59 -8.09
CA ASP A 7 2.58 0.57 -7.11
C ASP A 7 1.22 0.27 -7.75
N MET A 8 1.04 0.65 -9.02
CA MET A 8 -0.10 0.19 -9.81
C MET A 8 -0.10 -1.34 -9.96
N GLY A 9 1.08 -1.97 -10.16
CA GLY A 9 1.26 -3.41 -10.16
C GLY A 9 0.92 -4.06 -8.81
N ASN A 10 1.39 -3.48 -7.71
CA ASN A 10 1.00 -3.88 -6.35
C ASN A 10 -0.52 -3.78 -6.15
N GLY A 11 -1.12 -2.68 -6.57
CA GLY A 11 -2.55 -2.46 -6.46
C GLY A 11 -3.38 -3.51 -7.20
N PHE A 12 -2.95 -3.92 -8.39
CA PHE A 12 -3.62 -4.97 -9.16
C PHE A 12 -3.45 -6.37 -8.60
N MET A 13 -2.35 -6.67 -7.90
CA MET A 13 -2.07 -8.01 -7.40
C MET A 13 -2.39 -8.17 -5.92
N PHE A 14 -2.23 -7.13 -5.11
CA PHE A 14 -2.33 -7.23 -3.66
C PHE A 14 -3.46 -6.38 -3.08
N ASP A 15 -3.48 -5.06 -3.27
CA ASP A 15 -4.47 -4.18 -2.64
C ASP A 15 -5.89 -4.51 -3.09
N MET A 16 -6.08 -4.78 -4.39
CA MET A 16 -7.35 -5.25 -4.95
C MET A 16 -7.75 -6.59 -4.34
N GLY A 17 -6.81 -7.51 -4.20
CA GLY A 17 -7.07 -8.80 -3.58
C GLY A 17 -7.52 -8.64 -2.14
N GLN A 18 -6.87 -7.83 -1.32
CA GLN A 18 -7.31 -7.57 0.05
C GLN A 18 -8.74 -7.02 0.13
N LEU A 19 -9.14 -6.19 -0.82
CA LEU A 19 -10.49 -5.63 -0.88
C LEU A 19 -11.57 -6.71 -1.04
N TYR A 20 -11.29 -7.77 -1.80
CA TYR A 20 -12.27 -8.79 -2.14
C TYR A 20 -12.09 -10.12 -1.40
N LEU A 21 -10.94 -10.34 -0.77
CA LEU A 21 -10.56 -11.64 -0.22
C LEU A 21 -11.50 -12.11 0.90
N LEU A 22 -11.94 -11.20 1.79
CA LEU A 22 -12.90 -11.55 2.84
C LEU A 22 -14.20 -12.07 2.23
N LYS A 23 -14.73 -11.37 1.25
CA LYS A 23 -15.94 -11.79 0.52
C LYS A 23 -15.73 -13.14 -0.18
N PHE A 24 -14.59 -13.36 -0.79
CA PHE A 24 -14.25 -14.63 -1.41
C PHE A 24 -14.21 -15.77 -0.39
N PHE A 25 -13.56 -15.58 0.75
CA PHE A 25 -13.47 -16.61 1.80
C PHE A 25 -14.84 -16.97 2.37
N THR A 26 -15.72 -15.97 2.58
CA THR A 26 -17.05 -16.22 3.15
C THR A 26 -18.05 -16.76 2.14
N ASP A 27 -18.18 -16.09 1.00
CA ASP A 27 -19.29 -16.32 0.06
C ASP A 27 -18.98 -17.44 -0.96
N VAL A 28 -17.69 -17.68 -1.25
CA VAL A 28 -17.26 -18.65 -2.28
C VAL A 28 -16.60 -19.87 -1.65
N ALA A 29 -15.61 -19.66 -0.78
CA ALA A 29 -14.92 -20.76 -0.11
C ALA A 29 -15.76 -21.36 1.03
N GLY A 30 -16.76 -20.61 1.57
CA GLY A 30 -17.64 -21.08 2.64
C GLY A 30 -16.96 -21.12 4.02
N ILE A 31 -15.94 -20.28 4.23
CA ILE A 31 -15.25 -20.16 5.53
C ILE A 31 -16.04 -19.19 6.42
N PRO A 32 -16.32 -19.57 7.70
CA PRO A 32 -17.01 -18.64 8.61
C PRO A 32 -16.27 -17.31 8.77
N ALA A 33 -17.00 -16.19 8.79
CA ALA A 33 -16.42 -14.84 8.81
C ALA A 33 -15.45 -14.60 9.98
N ALA A 34 -15.76 -15.17 11.17
CA ALA A 34 -14.87 -15.07 12.33
C ALA A 34 -13.52 -15.78 12.08
N VAL A 35 -13.54 -16.93 11.41
CA VAL A 35 -12.32 -17.68 11.06
C VAL A 35 -11.53 -16.92 9.97
N ALA A 36 -12.23 -16.40 8.96
CA ALA A 36 -11.61 -15.55 7.93
C ALA A 36 -10.94 -14.32 8.55
N GLY A 37 -11.60 -13.65 9.51
CA GLY A 37 -10.98 -12.57 10.29
C GLY A 37 -9.74 -13.01 11.05
N GLY A 38 -9.73 -14.21 11.61
CA GLY A 38 -8.57 -14.84 12.25
C GLY A 38 -7.40 -15.05 11.27
N VAL A 39 -7.68 -15.46 10.02
CA VAL A 39 -6.65 -15.60 8.96
C VAL A 39 -5.98 -14.25 8.71
N PHE A 40 -6.75 -13.17 8.58
CA PHE A 40 -6.19 -11.82 8.38
C PHE A 40 -5.32 -11.37 9.55
N LEU A 41 -5.81 -11.52 10.78
CA LEU A 41 -5.08 -11.12 11.98
C LEU A 41 -3.76 -11.89 12.12
N PHE A 42 -3.82 -13.21 11.99
CA PHE A 42 -2.63 -14.06 12.11
C PHE A 42 -1.59 -13.73 11.05
N THR A 43 -2.01 -13.54 9.79
CA THR A 43 -1.09 -13.20 8.71
C THR A 43 -0.44 -11.84 8.95
N LYS A 44 -1.17 -10.85 9.48
CA LYS A 44 -0.55 -9.55 9.82
C LYS A 44 0.49 -9.66 10.93
N LEU A 45 0.27 -10.51 11.93
CA LEU A 45 1.29 -10.82 12.95
C LEU A 45 2.49 -11.55 12.37
N PHE A 46 2.25 -12.44 11.41
CA PHE A 46 3.31 -13.16 10.69
C PHE A 46 4.15 -12.19 9.81
N ASP A 47 3.50 -11.28 9.09
CA ASP A 47 4.16 -10.25 8.27
C ASP A 47 5.10 -9.38 9.12
N ALA A 48 4.73 -9.09 10.38
CA ALA A 48 5.57 -8.36 11.33
C ALA A 48 6.97 -8.96 11.53
N ILE A 49 7.05 -10.28 11.43
CA ILE A 49 8.31 -11.03 11.57
C ILE A 49 8.98 -11.19 10.20
N VAL A 50 8.19 -11.49 9.18
CA VAL A 50 8.71 -11.81 7.85
C VAL A 50 9.23 -10.58 7.11
N ASP A 51 8.57 -9.42 7.23
CA ASP A 51 8.99 -8.20 6.52
C ASP A 51 10.42 -7.77 6.88
N PRO A 52 10.83 -7.67 8.16
CA PRO A 52 12.21 -7.39 8.53
C PRO A 52 13.21 -8.45 8.05
N LEU A 53 12.83 -9.73 8.07
CA LEU A 53 13.68 -10.81 7.57
C LEU A 53 13.85 -10.73 6.05
N ALA A 54 12.78 -10.46 5.31
CA ALA A 54 12.83 -10.22 3.86
C ALA A 54 13.69 -9.01 3.52
N GLY A 55 13.51 -7.90 4.25
CA GLY A 55 14.34 -6.70 4.09
C GLY A 55 15.83 -6.98 4.30
N THR A 56 16.16 -7.70 5.38
CA THR A 56 17.52 -8.15 5.68
C THR A 56 18.09 -9.03 4.57
N PHE A 57 17.32 -10.03 4.13
CA PHE A 57 17.73 -10.91 3.04
C PHE A 57 18.00 -10.13 1.75
N ILE A 58 17.16 -9.16 1.42
CA ILE A 58 17.33 -8.31 0.25
C ILE A 58 18.58 -7.46 0.40
N ASP A 59 18.84 -6.85 1.56
CA ASP A 59 19.99 -5.97 1.77
C ASP A 59 21.34 -6.74 1.73
N THR A 60 21.37 -7.99 2.17
CA THR A 60 22.58 -8.83 2.14
C THR A 60 22.92 -9.39 0.75
N ARG A 61 21.98 -9.44 -0.19
CA ARG A 61 22.23 -9.91 -1.56
C ARG A 61 23.13 -8.97 -2.35
N LYS A 62 24.10 -9.52 -3.06
CA LYS A 62 24.93 -8.77 -4.01
C LYS A 62 24.15 -8.56 -5.30
N GLY A 63 24.04 -7.32 -5.77
CA GLY A 63 23.50 -7.03 -7.10
C GLY A 63 24.48 -7.42 -8.21
N LYS A 64 23.96 -7.78 -9.39
CA LYS A 64 24.80 -7.95 -10.59
C LYS A 64 25.28 -6.58 -11.05
N PRO A 65 26.57 -6.41 -11.41
CA PRO A 65 27.09 -5.15 -11.93
C PRO A 65 26.26 -4.65 -13.13
N GLY A 66 25.85 -3.39 -13.11
CA GLY A 66 25.09 -2.75 -14.19
C GLY A 66 23.59 -3.09 -14.30
N ALA A 67 23.11 -4.12 -13.62
CA ALA A 67 21.74 -4.58 -13.76
C ALA A 67 20.77 -4.09 -12.67
N GLY A 68 21.28 -3.45 -11.60
CA GLY A 68 20.52 -3.03 -10.43
C GLY A 68 20.09 -4.22 -9.56
N LYS A 69 20.10 -4.04 -8.25
CA LYS A 69 19.79 -5.09 -7.28
C LYS A 69 18.29 -5.16 -7.00
N TYR A 70 17.73 -4.02 -6.60
CA TYR A 70 16.36 -3.95 -6.12
C TYR A 70 15.35 -4.16 -7.25
N ARG A 71 15.59 -3.57 -8.43
CA ARG A 71 14.68 -3.72 -9.58
C ARG A 71 14.62 -5.16 -10.11
N GLN A 72 15.72 -5.94 -10.04
CA GLN A 72 15.71 -7.35 -10.46
C GLN A 72 14.90 -8.21 -9.49
N ILE A 73 15.14 -8.05 -8.17
CA ILE A 73 14.40 -8.79 -7.14
C ILE A 73 12.91 -8.48 -7.25
N MET A 74 12.54 -7.20 -7.39
CA MET A 74 11.17 -6.73 -7.58
C MET A 74 10.49 -7.43 -8.78
N LEU A 75 11.15 -7.47 -9.95
CA LEU A 75 10.54 -8.08 -11.13
C LEU A 75 10.36 -9.60 -10.98
N ILE A 76 11.35 -10.32 -10.46
CA ILE A 76 11.23 -11.76 -10.23
C ILE A 76 10.15 -12.06 -9.20
N ALA A 77 10.14 -11.32 -8.09
CA ALA A 77 9.15 -11.47 -7.04
C ALA A 77 7.73 -11.13 -7.51
N SER A 78 7.56 -10.16 -8.43
CA SER A 78 6.24 -9.82 -8.97
C SER A 78 5.62 -10.96 -9.79
N ILE A 79 6.42 -11.78 -10.46
CA ILE A 79 5.92 -12.97 -11.17
C ILE A 79 5.43 -14.01 -10.16
N VAL A 80 6.19 -14.22 -9.08
CA VAL A 80 5.79 -15.13 -7.99
C VAL A 80 4.53 -14.62 -7.31
N LEU A 81 4.46 -13.31 -7.02
CA LEU A 81 3.28 -12.67 -6.45
C LEU A 81 2.04 -12.87 -7.34
N ALA A 82 2.16 -12.69 -8.65
CA ALA A 82 1.08 -12.90 -9.60
C ALA A 82 0.54 -14.33 -9.56
N ILE A 83 1.42 -15.33 -9.53
CA ILE A 83 1.04 -16.73 -9.45
C ILE A 83 0.31 -17.00 -8.13
N ILE A 84 0.89 -16.60 -7.01
CA ILE A 84 0.30 -16.83 -5.68
C ILE A 84 -1.03 -16.06 -5.54
N SER A 85 -1.17 -14.86 -6.11
CA SER A 85 -2.44 -14.12 -6.11
C SER A 85 -3.59 -14.94 -6.71
N VAL A 86 -3.34 -15.67 -7.79
CA VAL A 86 -4.34 -16.57 -8.38
C VAL A 86 -4.65 -17.74 -7.44
N PHE A 87 -3.62 -18.34 -6.82
CA PHE A 87 -3.82 -19.45 -5.89
C PHE A 87 -4.66 -19.07 -4.67
N VAL A 88 -4.49 -17.87 -4.12
CA VAL A 88 -5.28 -17.40 -2.97
C VAL A 88 -6.78 -17.34 -3.28
N PHE A 89 -7.15 -17.10 -4.53
CA PHE A 89 -8.54 -17.05 -4.99
C PHE A 89 -9.02 -18.38 -5.62
N LEU A 90 -8.38 -19.49 -5.30
CA LEU A 90 -8.90 -20.83 -5.59
C LEU A 90 -9.73 -21.35 -4.42
N ALA A 91 -10.87 -21.99 -4.71
CA ALA A 91 -11.70 -22.66 -3.71
C ALA A 91 -11.68 -24.19 -3.97
N PRO A 92 -10.61 -24.90 -3.54
CA PRO A 92 -10.54 -26.33 -3.72
C PRO A 92 -11.63 -27.07 -2.93
N ASN A 93 -12.07 -28.22 -3.43
CA ASN A 93 -13.08 -29.06 -2.80
C ASN A 93 -12.50 -29.86 -1.62
N PHE A 94 -12.05 -29.16 -0.59
CA PHE A 94 -11.57 -29.73 0.66
C PHE A 94 -12.66 -29.73 1.73
N SER A 95 -12.44 -30.49 2.80
CA SER A 95 -13.22 -30.34 4.04
C SER A 95 -13.08 -28.90 4.58
N LEU A 96 -13.95 -28.50 5.48
CA LEU A 96 -13.89 -27.15 6.08
C LEU A 96 -12.51 -26.87 6.71
N GLU A 97 -11.97 -27.84 7.44
CA GLU A 97 -10.63 -27.74 8.03
C GLU A 97 -9.54 -27.59 6.96
N GLY A 98 -9.62 -28.38 5.88
CA GLY A 98 -8.69 -28.27 4.75
C GLY A 98 -8.76 -26.91 4.05
N LYS A 99 -9.96 -26.33 3.90
CA LYS A 99 -10.14 -24.97 3.36
C LYS A 99 -9.53 -23.89 4.27
N ILE A 100 -9.67 -24.04 5.59
CA ILE A 100 -9.07 -23.14 6.57
C ILE A 100 -7.55 -23.20 6.50
N ILE A 101 -6.96 -24.39 6.52
CA ILE A 101 -5.51 -24.58 6.39
C ILE A 101 -5.00 -23.98 5.07
N TYR A 102 -5.73 -24.22 3.97
CA TYR A 102 -5.41 -23.66 2.66
C TYR A 102 -5.45 -22.13 2.66
N ALA A 103 -6.46 -21.51 3.29
CA ALA A 103 -6.59 -20.06 3.42
C ALA A 103 -5.41 -19.45 4.20
N TYR A 104 -5.03 -20.04 5.34
CA TYR A 104 -3.85 -19.60 6.09
C TYR A 104 -2.57 -19.72 5.26
N GLY A 105 -2.30 -20.90 4.68
CA GLY A 105 -1.08 -21.16 3.93
C GLY A 105 -0.95 -20.29 2.69
N SER A 106 -2.01 -20.17 1.90
CA SER A 106 -2.01 -19.38 0.67
C SER A 106 -1.89 -17.88 0.97
N TYR A 107 -2.58 -17.37 1.99
CA TYR A 107 -2.52 -15.95 2.34
C TYR A 107 -1.17 -15.56 2.96
N MET A 108 -0.59 -16.43 3.81
CA MET A 108 0.79 -16.22 4.31
C MET A 108 1.82 -16.23 3.16
N ALA A 109 1.73 -17.17 2.24
CA ALA A 109 2.62 -17.21 1.07
C ALA A 109 2.48 -15.95 0.21
N TRP A 110 1.25 -15.42 0.10
CA TRP A 110 0.96 -14.20 -0.64
C TRP A 110 1.57 -12.96 0.04
N GLY A 111 1.48 -12.83 1.38
CA GLY A 111 2.13 -11.80 2.17
C GLY A 111 3.66 -11.82 1.96
N VAL A 112 4.29 -13.00 2.05
CA VAL A 112 5.73 -13.16 1.80
C VAL A 112 6.11 -12.69 0.39
N ALA A 113 5.38 -13.13 -0.65
CA ALA A 113 5.66 -12.72 -2.03
C ALA A 113 5.48 -11.20 -2.23
N TYR A 114 4.47 -10.61 -1.56
CA TYR A 114 4.27 -9.17 -1.56
C TYR A 114 5.45 -8.44 -0.91
N SER A 115 5.95 -8.90 0.24
CA SER A 115 7.11 -8.28 0.91
C SER A 115 8.36 -8.30 0.02
N PHE A 116 8.63 -9.41 -0.67
CA PHE A 116 9.74 -9.52 -1.63
C PHE A 116 9.55 -8.66 -2.89
N THR A 117 8.34 -8.21 -3.19
CA THR A 117 8.03 -7.31 -4.30
C THR A 117 8.06 -5.84 -3.85
N ASN A 118 7.37 -5.53 -2.75
CA ASN A 118 7.14 -4.16 -2.28
C ASN A 118 8.37 -3.55 -1.59
N ILE A 119 9.12 -4.33 -0.79
CA ILE A 119 10.31 -3.84 -0.08
C ILE A 119 11.39 -3.36 -1.06
N PRO A 120 11.85 -4.13 -2.07
CA PRO A 120 12.81 -3.63 -3.03
C PRO A 120 12.26 -2.51 -3.90
N TYR A 121 10.96 -2.51 -4.23
CA TYR A 121 10.31 -1.42 -4.93
C TYR A 121 10.34 -0.11 -4.12
N GLY A 122 10.02 -0.15 -2.85
CA GLY A 122 10.09 1.02 -1.98
C GLY A 122 11.52 1.53 -1.79
N THR A 123 12.47 0.62 -1.60
CA THR A 123 13.90 0.96 -1.47
C THR A 123 14.48 1.55 -2.75
N LEU A 124 13.95 1.18 -3.92
CA LEU A 124 14.37 1.70 -5.22
C LEU A 124 14.25 3.23 -5.28
N ALA A 125 13.23 3.85 -4.67
CA ALA A 125 13.08 5.29 -4.65
C ALA A 125 14.29 6.02 -4.03
N ALA A 126 14.82 5.49 -2.94
CA ALA A 126 16.00 6.05 -2.25
C ALA A 126 17.30 5.84 -3.04
N THR A 127 17.34 4.85 -3.94
CA THR A 127 18.50 4.56 -4.79
C THR A 127 18.44 5.23 -6.17
N MET A 128 17.28 5.75 -6.56
CA MET A 128 17.11 6.49 -7.83
C MET A 128 17.64 7.91 -7.75
N THR A 129 17.40 8.62 -6.65
CA THR A 129 17.76 10.03 -6.48
C THR A 129 17.96 10.41 -5.02
N GLN A 130 18.88 11.38 -4.80
CA GLN A 130 19.06 12.04 -3.50
C GLN A 130 18.33 13.39 -3.41
N ASN A 131 17.77 13.88 -4.54
CA ASN A 131 17.06 15.15 -4.55
C ASN A 131 15.72 15.04 -3.83
N PRO A 132 15.47 15.82 -2.74
CA PRO A 132 14.24 15.75 -1.97
C PRO A 132 12.97 16.05 -2.78
N GLN A 133 13.04 16.93 -3.76
CA GLN A 133 11.90 17.28 -4.61
C GLN A 133 11.55 16.16 -5.60
N GLU A 134 12.56 15.50 -6.17
CA GLU A 134 12.35 14.34 -7.03
C GLU A 134 11.74 13.17 -6.24
N ARG A 135 12.18 12.93 -4.99
CA ARG A 135 11.57 11.92 -4.10
C ARG A 135 10.10 12.21 -3.83
N THR A 136 9.75 13.47 -3.63
CA THR A 136 8.34 13.87 -3.47
C THR A 136 7.55 13.58 -4.74
N SER A 137 8.11 13.86 -5.91
CA SER A 137 7.48 13.54 -7.20
C SER A 137 7.34 12.03 -7.40
N LEU A 138 8.36 11.23 -7.04
CA LEU A 138 8.28 9.77 -7.09
C LEU A 138 7.16 9.24 -6.17
N ALA A 139 7.06 9.77 -4.96
CA ALA A 139 5.99 9.41 -4.00
C ALA A 139 4.60 9.78 -4.53
N SER A 140 4.46 10.95 -5.18
CA SER A 140 3.21 11.34 -5.84
C SER A 140 2.82 10.37 -6.95
N PHE A 141 3.74 10.03 -7.84
CA PHE A 141 3.48 9.05 -8.90
C PHE A 141 3.17 7.66 -8.35
N ARG A 142 3.81 7.26 -7.26
CA ARG A 142 3.53 6.03 -6.54
C ARG A 142 2.07 6.01 -6.06
N GLN A 143 1.66 7.03 -5.33
CA GLN A 143 0.30 7.16 -4.80
C GLN A 143 -0.76 7.23 -5.93
N LEU A 144 -0.46 7.95 -7.03
CA LEU A 144 -1.32 7.96 -8.21
C LEU A 144 -1.48 6.56 -8.79
N GLY A 145 -0.40 5.79 -8.92
CA GLY A 145 -0.43 4.42 -9.42
C GLY A 145 -1.33 3.51 -8.59
N SER A 146 -1.16 3.51 -7.26
CA SER A 146 -2.00 2.74 -6.33
C SER A 146 -3.48 3.15 -6.42
N THR A 147 -3.77 4.46 -6.39
CA THR A 147 -5.16 4.95 -6.47
C THR A 147 -5.81 4.59 -7.81
N MET A 148 -5.10 4.70 -8.91
CA MET A 148 -5.59 4.30 -10.24
C MET A 148 -5.85 2.79 -10.32
N ALA A 149 -4.97 1.96 -9.74
CA ALA A 149 -5.20 0.52 -9.66
C ALA A 149 -6.46 0.19 -8.86
N LEU A 150 -6.66 0.84 -7.72
CA LEU A 150 -7.87 0.66 -6.90
C LEU A 150 -9.14 1.02 -7.67
N LEU A 151 -9.16 2.18 -8.35
CA LEU A 151 -10.31 2.62 -9.15
C LEU A 151 -10.61 1.64 -10.29
N ILE A 152 -9.59 1.24 -11.06
CA ILE A 152 -9.75 0.29 -12.16
C ILE A 152 -10.26 -1.05 -11.63
N SER A 153 -9.68 -1.57 -10.55
CA SER A 153 -10.06 -2.83 -9.94
C SER A 153 -11.51 -2.83 -9.45
N THR A 154 -11.94 -1.73 -8.84
CA THR A 154 -13.32 -1.58 -8.33
C THR A 154 -14.36 -1.64 -9.49
N VAL A 155 -14.02 -1.05 -10.64
CA VAL A 155 -14.93 -1.03 -11.80
C VAL A 155 -14.87 -2.34 -12.60
N VAL A 156 -13.70 -2.98 -12.70
CA VAL A 156 -13.46 -4.11 -13.62
C VAL A 156 -13.71 -5.47 -12.96
N VAL A 157 -13.27 -5.68 -11.70
CA VAL A 157 -13.23 -7.02 -11.12
C VAL A 157 -14.62 -7.61 -10.93
N VAL A 158 -15.54 -6.88 -10.29
CA VAL A 158 -16.88 -7.41 -9.97
C VAL A 158 -17.68 -7.74 -11.25
N PRO A 159 -17.77 -6.87 -12.27
CA PRO A 159 -18.42 -7.22 -13.53
C PRO A 159 -17.74 -8.38 -14.27
N LEU A 160 -16.41 -8.50 -14.16
CA LEU A 160 -15.67 -9.57 -14.79
C LEU A 160 -15.99 -10.93 -14.14
N VAL A 161 -16.01 -10.99 -12.80
CA VAL A 161 -16.43 -12.19 -12.05
C VAL A 161 -17.88 -12.56 -12.39
N ALA A 162 -18.78 -11.58 -12.50
CA ALA A 162 -20.20 -11.80 -12.79
C ALA A 162 -20.48 -12.38 -14.20
N LYS A 163 -19.52 -12.29 -15.13
CA LYS A 163 -19.65 -12.94 -16.45
C LYS A 163 -19.54 -14.47 -16.39
N PHE A 164 -19.02 -15.02 -15.31
CA PHE A 164 -18.88 -16.46 -15.14
C PHE A 164 -20.04 -16.99 -14.30
N ASN A 165 -20.74 -18.02 -14.82
CA ASN A 165 -21.81 -18.69 -14.08
C ASN A 165 -21.32 -19.41 -12.81
N ASN A 166 -20.02 -19.71 -12.76
CA ASN A 166 -19.38 -20.37 -11.61
C ASN A 166 -18.42 -19.40 -10.92
N PRO A 167 -18.73 -18.92 -9.70
CA PRO A 167 -17.84 -18.03 -8.94
C PRO A 167 -16.45 -18.63 -8.67
N ASN A 168 -16.35 -19.98 -8.53
CA ASN A 168 -15.08 -20.67 -8.32
C ASN A 168 -14.12 -20.53 -9.52
N LEU A 169 -14.62 -20.26 -10.71
CA LEU A 169 -13.83 -19.95 -11.91
C LEU A 169 -13.69 -18.44 -12.12
N GLY A 170 -14.76 -17.68 -11.82
CA GLY A 170 -14.80 -16.25 -12.07
C GLY A 170 -13.73 -15.48 -11.31
N TRP A 171 -13.54 -15.77 -10.03
CA TRP A 171 -12.53 -15.10 -9.21
C TRP A 171 -11.09 -15.37 -9.67
N PRO A 172 -10.64 -16.63 -9.81
CA PRO A 172 -9.25 -16.88 -10.27
C PRO A 172 -8.95 -16.27 -11.63
N VAL A 173 -9.90 -16.31 -12.57
CA VAL A 173 -9.73 -15.72 -13.91
C VAL A 173 -9.64 -14.20 -13.83
N ALA A 174 -10.50 -13.54 -13.06
CA ALA A 174 -10.44 -12.09 -12.89
C ALA A 174 -9.11 -11.66 -12.26
N ILE A 175 -8.66 -12.36 -11.21
CA ILE A 175 -7.38 -12.11 -10.56
C ILE A 175 -6.21 -12.38 -11.51
N ALA A 176 -6.24 -13.44 -12.32
CA ALA A 176 -5.20 -13.73 -13.29
C ALA A 176 -5.05 -12.61 -14.34
N ILE A 177 -6.15 -12.07 -14.82
CA ILE A 177 -6.14 -10.95 -15.77
C ILE A 177 -5.52 -9.71 -15.11
N MET A 178 -5.93 -9.37 -13.88
CA MET A 178 -5.37 -8.23 -13.16
C MET A 178 -3.88 -8.44 -12.84
N ALA A 179 -3.48 -9.67 -12.49
CA ALA A 179 -2.09 -10.01 -12.25
C ALA A 179 -1.20 -9.87 -13.50
N LEU A 180 -1.72 -10.21 -14.69
CA LEU A 180 -1.01 -9.98 -15.95
C LEU A 180 -0.77 -8.49 -16.21
N PHE A 181 -1.77 -7.63 -15.98
CA PHE A 181 -1.57 -6.18 -16.04
C PHE A 181 -0.56 -5.70 -15.00
N GLY A 182 -0.57 -6.29 -13.80
CA GLY A 182 0.39 -6.02 -12.74
C GLY A 182 1.82 -6.38 -13.13
N ILE A 183 2.07 -7.55 -13.74
CA ILE A 183 3.40 -7.93 -14.27
C ILE A 183 3.86 -6.91 -15.32
N GLY A 184 2.96 -6.51 -16.24
CA GLY A 184 3.26 -5.50 -17.25
C GLY A 184 3.68 -4.15 -16.62
N ALA A 185 2.99 -3.73 -15.57
CA ALA A 185 3.30 -2.52 -14.83
C ALA A 185 4.66 -2.60 -14.13
N PHE A 186 4.98 -3.71 -13.48
CA PHE A 186 6.31 -3.95 -12.89
C PHE A 186 7.42 -4.02 -13.95
N TYR A 187 7.14 -4.58 -15.12
CA TYR A 187 8.10 -4.62 -16.23
C TYR A 187 8.41 -3.20 -16.74
N ILE A 188 7.41 -2.31 -16.84
CA ILE A 188 7.60 -0.90 -17.20
C ILE A 188 8.51 -0.22 -16.16
N THR A 189 8.26 -0.45 -14.87
CA THR A 189 9.10 0.07 -13.78
C THR A 189 10.52 -0.47 -13.88
N PHE A 190 10.69 -1.77 -14.06
CA PHE A 190 12.01 -2.41 -14.21
C PHE A 190 12.82 -1.83 -15.38
N ARG A 191 12.19 -1.61 -16.52
CA ARG A 191 12.88 -1.13 -17.73
C ARG A 191 13.32 0.31 -17.61
N ASN A 192 12.49 1.17 -17.00
CA ASN A 192 12.69 2.61 -17.02
C ASN A 192 13.32 3.19 -15.75
N CYS A 193 13.19 2.53 -14.60
CA CYS A 193 13.79 2.98 -13.35
C CYS A 193 15.19 2.37 -13.19
N ARG A 194 16.17 3.20 -12.85
CA ARG A 194 17.57 2.78 -12.66
C ARG A 194 18.06 3.17 -11.27
N GLU A 195 18.90 2.32 -10.69
CA GLU A 195 19.58 2.58 -9.42
C GLU A 195 20.82 3.42 -9.71
N ASN A 196 20.74 4.74 -9.49
CA ASN A 196 21.80 5.69 -9.84
C ASN A 196 22.70 6.02 -8.64
N VAL A 197 22.19 5.81 -7.41
CA VAL A 197 22.93 6.08 -6.18
C VAL A 197 23.61 4.79 -5.72
N PRO A 198 24.95 4.78 -5.60
CA PRO A 198 25.65 3.60 -5.08
C PRO A 198 25.16 3.25 -3.68
N VAL A 199 24.75 2.03 -3.50
CA VAL A 199 24.48 1.50 -2.15
C VAL A 199 25.82 1.10 -1.55
N ALA A 200 26.20 1.72 -0.42
CA ALA A 200 27.38 1.32 0.32
C ALA A 200 27.29 -0.19 0.64
N LYS A 201 28.42 -0.89 0.52
CA LYS A 201 28.48 -2.32 0.85
C LYS A 201 28.04 -2.50 2.30
N VAL A 202 26.87 -3.09 2.51
CA VAL A 202 26.50 -3.58 3.83
C VAL A 202 27.41 -4.79 4.09
N GLU A 203 28.34 -4.68 5.02
CA GLU A 203 29.02 -5.85 5.55
C GLU A 203 27.95 -6.80 6.10
N THR A 204 28.12 -8.09 5.81
CA THR A 204 27.20 -9.16 6.23
C THR A 204 27.23 -9.32 7.75
N GLN A 205 26.70 -8.34 8.48
CA GLN A 205 26.43 -8.51 9.90
C GLN A 205 25.15 -9.34 10.04
N LYS A 206 25.21 -10.37 10.87
CA LYS A 206 24.02 -11.08 11.33
C LYS A 206 23.14 -10.05 12.05
N ILE A 207 22.02 -9.68 11.43
CA ILE A 207 21.12 -8.71 12.04
C ILE A 207 20.32 -9.45 13.10
N ASP A 208 20.56 -9.12 14.34
CA ASP A 208 19.77 -9.60 15.47
C ASP A 208 18.45 -8.79 15.52
N PHE A 209 17.37 -9.42 16.00
CA PHE A 209 16.09 -8.76 16.26
C PHE A 209 16.26 -7.51 17.14
N LYS A 210 17.24 -7.52 18.06
CA LYS A 210 17.64 -6.36 18.84
C LYS A 210 18.11 -5.18 17.99
N ASP A 211 18.79 -5.44 16.88
CA ASP A 211 19.26 -4.38 15.97
C ASP A 211 18.10 -3.71 15.22
N ILE A 212 17.05 -4.48 14.90
CA ILE A 212 15.82 -3.93 14.30
C ILE A 212 15.15 -2.98 15.28
N ILE A 213 14.92 -3.42 16.52
CA ILE A 213 14.36 -2.60 17.60
C ILE A 213 15.22 -1.36 17.85
N LYS A 214 16.53 -1.53 17.95
CA LYS A 214 17.47 -0.42 18.12
C LYS A 214 17.38 0.59 16.96
N THR A 215 17.23 0.12 15.72
CA THR A 215 17.09 0.99 14.55
C THR A 215 15.84 1.85 14.64
N ILE A 216 14.70 1.30 15.09
CA ILE A 216 13.44 2.03 15.28
C ILE A 216 13.63 3.16 16.30
N PHE A 217 14.13 2.84 17.50
CA PHE A 217 14.26 3.82 18.57
C PHE A 217 15.43 4.81 18.35
N THR A 218 16.44 4.45 17.56
CA THR A 218 17.54 5.32 17.21
C THR A 218 17.17 6.30 16.10
N ASN A 219 16.30 5.90 15.18
CA ASN A 219 15.84 6.74 14.06
C ASN A 219 14.56 7.48 14.43
N ARG A 220 14.68 8.63 15.12
CA ARG A 220 13.53 9.46 15.50
C ARG A 220 12.59 9.83 14.37
N PRO A 221 13.05 10.27 13.17
CA PRO A 221 12.17 10.49 12.03
C PRO A 221 11.33 9.26 11.68
N LEU A 222 11.90 8.07 11.67
CA LEU A 222 11.18 6.83 11.40
C LEU A 222 10.08 6.58 12.44
N LEU A 223 10.38 6.75 13.72
CA LEU A 223 9.38 6.58 14.79
C LEU A 223 8.19 7.54 14.62
N VAL A 224 8.47 8.81 14.34
CA VAL A 224 7.42 9.81 14.11
C VAL A 224 6.58 9.45 12.87
N LEU A 225 7.20 8.96 11.81
CA LEU A 225 6.49 8.50 10.60
C LEU A 225 5.59 7.30 10.89
N ILE A 226 6.06 6.32 11.65
CA ILE A 226 5.27 5.16 12.07
C ILE A 226 4.02 5.63 12.82
N LEU A 227 4.17 6.48 13.84
CA LEU A 227 3.04 7.02 14.59
C LEU A 227 2.07 7.81 13.70
N MET A 228 2.60 8.68 12.85
CA MET A 228 1.80 9.45 11.90
C MET A 228 0.98 8.54 10.99
N THR A 229 1.58 7.46 10.48
CA THR A 229 0.93 6.50 9.57
C THR A 229 -0.16 5.72 10.29
N ILE A 230 0.10 5.23 11.51
CA ILE A 230 -0.90 4.52 12.31
C ILE A 230 -2.15 5.40 12.52
N PHE A 231 -1.98 6.64 12.96
CA PHE A 231 -3.11 7.55 13.18
C PHE A 231 -3.81 7.94 11.87
N SER A 232 -3.07 8.17 10.80
CA SER A 232 -3.61 8.56 9.48
C SER A 232 -4.43 7.43 8.85
N ILE A 233 -3.91 6.20 8.87
CA ILE A 233 -4.62 5.02 8.34
C ILE A 233 -5.83 4.68 9.21
N SER A 234 -5.71 4.77 10.54
CA SER A 234 -6.85 4.57 11.44
C SER A 234 -7.95 5.58 11.18
N ALA A 235 -7.62 6.86 11.01
CA ALA A 235 -8.59 7.90 10.67
C ALA A 235 -9.27 7.65 9.30
N PHE A 236 -8.50 7.22 8.30
CA PHE A 236 -9.03 6.84 6.98
C PHE A 236 -10.01 5.67 7.07
N ASN A 237 -9.65 4.60 7.79
CA ASN A 237 -10.47 3.41 7.95
C ASN A 237 -11.76 3.72 8.73
N LEU A 238 -11.67 4.48 9.83
CA LEU A 238 -12.83 4.91 10.60
C LEU A 238 -13.79 5.74 9.75
N ARG A 239 -13.26 6.70 8.98
CA ARG A 239 -14.07 7.52 8.06
C ARG A 239 -14.78 6.64 7.02
N SER A 240 -14.05 5.71 6.39
CA SER A 240 -14.61 4.81 5.38
C SER A 240 -15.70 3.91 5.96
N ALA A 241 -15.50 3.37 7.15
CA ALA A 241 -16.48 2.54 7.84
C ALA A 241 -17.72 3.35 8.23
N MET A 242 -17.54 4.55 8.75
CA MET A 242 -18.65 5.42 9.20
C MET A 242 -19.45 6.00 8.04
N LEU A 243 -18.87 6.11 6.84
CA LEU A 243 -19.55 6.68 5.67
C LEU A 243 -20.87 5.95 5.34
N LEU A 244 -20.87 4.61 5.41
CA LEU A 244 -22.08 3.81 5.18
C LEU A 244 -23.17 4.14 6.18
N TYR A 245 -22.82 4.16 7.47
CA TYR A 245 -23.77 4.48 8.54
C TYR A 245 -24.29 5.89 8.42
N PHE A 246 -23.44 6.84 8.09
CA PHE A 246 -23.82 8.23 7.88
C PHE A 246 -24.80 8.39 6.71
N CYS A 247 -24.52 7.75 5.56
CA CYS A 247 -25.44 7.75 4.43
C CYS A 247 -26.78 7.09 4.77
N GLN A 248 -26.77 6.02 5.57
CA GLN A 248 -27.98 5.30 5.95
C GLN A 248 -28.84 6.07 6.95
N TYR A 249 -28.26 6.55 8.04
CA TYR A 249 -29.00 7.10 9.19
C TYR A 249 -29.21 8.60 9.12
N ASN A 250 -28.24 9.34 8.55
CA ASN A 250 -28.31 10.80 8.48
C ASN A 250 -28.86 11.30 7.14
N LEU A 251 -28.49 10.63 6.03
CA LEU A 251 -28.96 11.01 4.69
C LEU A 251 -30.15 10.16 4.19
N GLY A 252 -30.54 9.12 4.94
CA GLY A 252 -31.69 8.26 4.62
C GLY A 252 -31.54 7.37 3.38
N ASN A 253 -30.35 7.33 2.75
CA ASN A 253 -30.14 6.55 1.51
C ASN A 253 -28.76 5.89 1.46
N LYS A 254 -28.72 4.57 1.62
CA LYS A 254 -27.49 3.75 1.53
C LYS A 254 -26.79 3.85 0.16
N GLY A 255 -27.54 4.04 -0.90
CA GLY A 255 -27.00 4.11 -2.27
C GLY A 255 -26.08 5.32 -2.51
N LEU A 256 -26.20 6.37 -1.68
CA LEU A 256 -25.34 7.54 -1.74
C LEU A 256 -23.87 7.23 -1.38
N MET A 257 -23.61 6.16 -0.61
CA MET A 257 -22.25 5.77 -0.25
C MET A 257 -21.34 5.61 -1.47
N ALA A 258 -21.81 4.91 -2.51
CA ALA A 258 -21.01 4.67 -3.72
C ALA A 258 -20.69 5.99 -4.44
N TYR A 259 -21.67 6.89 -4.54
CA TYR A 259 -21.50 8.18 -5.18
C TYR A 259 -20.56 9.10 -4.38
N VAL A 260 -20.80 9.25 -3.08
CA VAL A 260 -19.96 10.07 -2.18
C VAL A 260 -18.52 9.53 -2.16
N GLY A 261 -18.37 8.22 -2.03
CA GLY A 261 -17.05 7.56 -2.04
C GLY A 261 -16.30 7.79 -3.34
N PHE A 262 -16.96 7.63 -4.49
CA PHE A 262 -16.35 7.85 -5.80
C PHE A 262 -15.88 9.30 -5.98
N VAL A 263 -16.72 10.29 -5.64
CA VAL A 263 -16.35 11.72 -5.74
C VAL A 263 -15.20 12.05 -4.78
N ALA A 264 -15.26 11.56 -3.54
CA ALA A 264 -14.24 11.80 -2.53
C ALA A 264 -12.88 11.19 -2.93
N ILE A 265 -12.85 9.94 -3.41
CA ILE A 265 -11.63 9.29 -3.92
C ILE A 265 -11.11 10.04 -5.15
N GLY A 266 -11.99 10.47 -6.06
CA GLY A 266 -11.60 11.31 -7.20
C GLY A 266 -10.90 12.61 -6.77
N CYS A 267 -11.42 13.28 -5.73
CA CYS A 267 -10.79 14.48 -5.18
C CYS A 267 -9.45 14.19 -4.46
N SER A 268 -9.27 13.00 -3.91
CA SER A 268 -7.98 12.60 -3.34
C SER A 268 -6.85 12.59 -4.38
N LEU A 269 -7.14 12.25 -5.64
CA LEU A 269 -6.16 12.33 -6.73
C LEU A 269 -5.64 13.76 -6.94
N LEU A 270 -6.51 14.76 -6.81
CA LEU A 270 -6.10 16.16 -6.91
C LEU A 270 -5.13 16.54 -5.79
N GLY A 271 -5.34 16.05 -4.57
CA GLY A 271 -4.43 16.25 -3.45
C GLY A 271 -3.06 15.62 -3.68
N VAL A 272 -3.02 14.41 -4.24
CA VAL A 272 -1.76 13.74 -4.62
C VAL A 272 -1.01 14.52 -5.70
N VAL A 273 -1.70 15.06 -6.69
CA VAL A 273 -1.09 15.91 -7.74
C VAL A 273 -0.59 17.24 -7.17
N ALA A 274 -1.32 17.83 -6.21
CA ALA A 274 -0.92 19.08 -5.56
C ALA A 274 0.30 18.90 -4.63
N MET A 275 0.57 17.71 -4.12
CA MET A 275 1.61 17.41 -3.15
C MET A 275 3.02 17.87 -3.57
N PRO A 276 3.55 17.60 -4.77
CA PRO A 276 4.87 18.09 -5.19
C PRO A 276 4.95 19.61 -5.29
N ILE A 277 3.84 20.26 -5.70
CA ILE A 277 3.75 21.72 -5.84
C ILE A 277 3.81 22.37 -4.45
N LEU A 278 3.01 21.86 -3.52
CA LEU A 278 2.99 22.35 -2.13
C LEU A 278 4.32 22.10 -1.42
N SER A 279 4.92 20.91 -1.63
CA SER A 279 6.21 20.55 -1.06
C SER A 279 7.34 21.45 -1.55
N LYS A 280 7.32 21.86 -2.82
CA LYS A 280 8.30 22.81 -3.37
C LYS A 280 8.19 24.18 -2.72
N ARG A 281 6.96 24.64 -2.40
CA ARG A 281 6.71 25.98 -1.85
C ARG A 281 6.89 26.04 -0.34
N PHE A 282 6.39 25.07 0.40
CA PHE A 282 6.29 25.08 1.86
C PHE A 282 7.23 24.09 2.57
N GLY A 283 7.93 23.24 1.81
CA GLY A 283 8.71 22.13 2.33
C GLY A 283 7.84 20.93 2.75
N LYS A 284 8.45 19.74 2.90
CA LYS A 284 7.73 18.48 3.17
C LYS A 284 6.93 18.54 4.48
N LYS A 285 7.55 18.99 5.58
CA LYS A 285 6.92 19.07 6.90
C LYS A 285 5.66 19.91 6.90
N ASN A 286 5.75 21.14 6.39
CA ASN A 286 4.61 22.06 6.38
C ASN A 286 3.50 21.58 5.43
N THR A 287 3.86 20.93 4.32
CA THR A 287 2.89 20.34 3.38
C THR A 287 2.05 19.24 4.07
N VAL A 288 2.67 18.40 4.89
CA VAL A 288 1.95 17.40 5.70
C VAL A 288 1.01 18.05 6.69
N ILE A 289 1.48 19.09 7.41
CA ILE A 289 0.65 19.83 8.38
C ILE A 289 -0.54 20.49 7.68
N ILE A 290 -0.32 21.12 6.53
CA ILE A 290 -1.38 21.75 5.72
C ILE A 290 -2.42 20.70 5.30
N GLY A 291 -1.98 19.53 4.83
CA GLY A 291 -2.88 18.44 4.44
C GLY A 291 -3.77 17.98 5.59
N PHE A 292 -3.19 17.71 6.76
CA PHE A 292 -3.98 17.37 7.95
C PHE A 292 -4.90 18.50 8.39
N ALA A 293 -4.45 19.75 8.39
CA ALA A 293 -5.27 20.89 8.76
C ALA A 293 -6.50 21.04 7.85
N ILE A 294 -6.33 20.91 6.54
CA ILE A 294 -7.44 20.91 5.57
C ILE A 294 -8.44 19.80 5.89
N SER A 295 -7.96 18.58 6.14
CA SER A 295 -8.83 17.45 6.44
C SER A 295 -9.60 17.66 7.74
N ILE A 296 -8.92 18.08 8.82
CA ILE A 296 -9.54 18.30 10.13
C ILE A 296 -10.58 19.42 10.07
N ILE A 297 -10.25 20.54 9.42
CA ILE A 297 -11.19 21.68 9.29
C ILE A 297 -12.42 21.25 8.51
N ALA A 298 -12.28 20.50 7.42
CA ALA A 298 -13.41 20.03 6.64
C ALA A 298 -14.30 19.04 7.45
N ASP A 299 -13.69 18.16 8.24
CA ASP A 299 -14.45 17.25 9.12
C ASP A 299 -15.19 17.99 10.25
N LEU A 300 -14.54 18.99 10.87
CA LEU A 300 -15.17 19.83 11.87
C LEU A 300 -16.34 20.63 11.29
N LEU A 301 -16.18 21.19 10.09
CA LEU A 301 -17.27 21.86 9.40
C LEU A 301 -18.42 20.93 9.06
N ASN A 302 -18.15 19.68 8.67
CA ASN A 302 -19.19 18.66 8.48
C ASN A 302 -19.96 18.33 9.75
N PHE A 303 -19.32 18.45 10.92
CA PHE A 303 -19.97 18.21 12.20
C PHE A 303 -20.82 19.39 12.68
N VAL A 304 -20.37 20.64 12.41
CA VAL A 304 -21.02 21.86 12.93
C VAL A 304 -22.12 22.39 12.00
N LEU A 305 -21.94 22.27 10.69
CA LEU A 305 -22.87 22.83 9.72
C LEU A 305 -24.17 22.01 9.58
N PRO A 306 -25.30 22.63 9.24
CA PRO A 306 -26.54 21.91 8.95
C PRO A 306 -26.32 20.88 7.84
N LEU A 307 -26.95 19.72 8.02
CA LEU A 307 -26.80 18.59 7.12
C LEU A 307 -27.53 18.83 5.80
N HIS A 308 -26.78 19.15 4.75
CA HIS A 308 -27.25 19.16 3.36
C HIS A 308 -26.36 18.23 2.52
N LEU A 309 -26.97 17.46 1.62
CA LEU A 309 -26.25 16.48 0.79
C LEU A 309 -25.07 17.13 0.04
N VAL A 310 -25.28 18.28 -0.58
CA VAL A 310 -24.24 18.97 -1.36
C VAL A 310 -23.09 19.46 -0.48
N SER A 311 -23.38 20.06 0.68
CA SER A 311 -22.35 20.52 1.62
C SER A 311 -21.55 19.36 2.19
N PHE A 312 -22.22 18.24 2.50
CA PHE A 312 -21.57 17.01 2.96
C PHE A 312 -20.61 16.46 1.92
N ILE A 313 -21.05 16.29 0.66
CA ILE A 313 -20.19 15.80 -0.43
C ILE A 313 -18.98 16.71 -0.64
N ALA A 314 -19.20 18.04 -0.66
CA ALA A 314 -18.13 19.01 -0.85
C ALA A 314 -17.09 18.95 0.26
N LEU A 315 -17.52 18.99 1.53
CA LEU A 315 -16.62 18.94 2.69
C LEU A 315 -15.92 17.60 2.81
N GLN A 316 -16.62 16.50 2.53
CA GLN A 316 -16.00 15.17 2.50
C GLN A 316 -14.92 15.08 1.41
N SER A 317 -15.19 15.65 0.23
CA SER A 317 -14.21 15.72 -0.86
C SER A 317 -12.97 16.53 -0.48
N ILE A 318 -13.15 17.69 0.18
CA ILE A 318 -12.06 18.52 0.71
C ILE A 318 -11.27 17.75 1.78
N ALA A 319 -11.95 17.00 2.65
CA ALA A 319 -11.29 16.20 3.67
C ALA A 319 -10.41 15.08 3.06
N TYR A 320 -10.91 14.37 2.03
CA TYR A 320 -10.12 13.36 1.30
C TYR A 320 -8.96 13.97 0.51
N PHE A 321 -9.18 15.14 -0.12
CA PHE A 321 -8.11 15.92 -0.74
C PHE A 321 -7.00 16.23 0.28
N GLY A 322 -7.37 16.76 1.47
CA GLY A 322 -6.42 17.08 2.52
C GLY A 322 -5.64 15.86 3.02
N LEU A 323 -6.33 14.75 3.29
CA LEU A 323 -5.73 13.53 3.84
C LEU A 323 -4.83 12.80 2.84
N SER A 324 -5.08 12.93 1.54
CA SER A 324 -4.25 12.30 0.51
C SER A 324 -2.84 12.89 0.43
N ILE A 325 -2.66 14.15 0.83
CA ILE A 325 -1.35 14.82 0.84
C ILE A 325 -0.39 14.16 1.85
N PRO A 326 -0.68 14.05 3.15
CA PRO A 326 0.19 13.37 4.10
C PRO A 326 0.40 11.89 3.75
N ASN A 327 -0.64 11.18 3.31
CA ASN A 327 -0.52 9.77 2.92
C ASN A 327 0.45 9.58 1.75
N GLY A 328 0.37 10.41 0.72
CA GLY A 328 1.32 10.37 -0.39
C GLY A 328 2.74 10.81 0.02
N MET A 329 2.85 11.85 0.88
CA MET A 329 4.15 12.38 1.35
C MET A 329 4.93 11.37 2.20
N THR A 330 4.24 10.48 2.89
CA THR A 330 4.83 9.44 3.73
C THR A 330 5.92 8.67 3.00
N TRP A 331 5.69 8.28 1.75
CA TRP A 331 6.67 7.55 0.95
C TRP A 331 7.96 8.34 0.66
N ALA A 332 7.85 9.66 0.50
CA ALA A 332 9.03 10.53 0.35
C ALA A 332 9.77 10.70 1.67
N LEU A 333 9.05 10.77 2.79
CA LEU A 333 9.62 10.91 4.13
C LEU A 333 10.30 9.63 4.62
N VAL A 334 9.81 8.45 4.23
CA VAL A 334 10.50 7.17 4.50
C VAL A 334 11.89 7.15 3.84
N SER A 335 11.98 7.62 2.60
CA SER A 335 13.28 7.73 1.92
C SER A 335 14.24 8.67 2.64
N ASP A 336 13.74 9.79 3.19
CA ASP A 336 14.54 10.72 3.97
C ASP A 336 14.94 10.11 5.34
N ALA A 337 14.06 9.29 5.95
CA ALA A 337 14.37 8.57 7.19
C ALA A 337 15.47 7.51 6.99
N ILE A 338 15.55 6.89 5.81
CA ILE A 338 16.65 5.99 5.43
C ILE A 338 17.97 6.76 5.44
N ASP A 339 18.02 7.94 4.77
CA ASP A 339 19.24 8.76 4.71
C ASP A 339 19.63 9.29 6.09
N TYR A 340 18.65 9.69 6.92
CA TYR A 340 18.92 10.07 8.32
C TYR A 340 19.52 8.92 9.13
N GLY A 341 19.02 7.70 8.94
CA GLY A 341 19.57 6.50 9.56
C GLY A 341 21.02 6.26 9.14
N GLU A 342 21.32 6.36 7.84
CA GLU A 342 22.69 6.27 7.28
C GLU A 342 23.62 7.34 7.87
N TRP A 343 23.17 8.60 7.89
CA TRP A 343 23.95 9.69 8.50
C TRP A 343 24.28 9.45 9.98
N LYS A 344 23.35 8.90 10.74
CA LYS A 344 23.49 8.71 12.18
C LYS A 344 24.31 7.48 12.56
N THR A 345 24.21 6.40 11.76
CA THR A 345 24.82 5.10 12.09
C THR A 345 26.03 4.77 11.21
N GLY A 346 26.25 5.49 10.13
CA GLY A 346 27.27 5.19 9.11
C GLY A 346 26.87 4.03 8.18
N GLU A 347 25.72 3.39 8.38
CA GLU A 347 25.27 2.24 7.61
C GLU A 347 23.94 2.51 6.91
N LYS A 348 23.87 2.23 5.60
CA LYS A 348 22.64 2.37 4.81
C LYS A 348 21.78 1.11 4.91
N ARG A 349 20.84 1.08 5.86
CA ARG A 349 19.91 -0.02 6.09
C ARG A 349 18.55 0.28 5.45
N GLY A 350 18.53 0.48 4.12
CA GLY A 350 17.34 0.95 3.41
C GLY A 350 16.17 -0.02 3.45
N ALA A 351 16.40 -1.30 3.12
CA ALA A 351 15.32 -2.29 3.08
C ALA A 351 14.79 -2.63 4.48
N ILE A 352 15.67 -2.64 5.50
CA ILE A 352 15.24 -2.85 6.90
C ILE A 352 14.37 -1.69 7.38
N THR A 353 14.80 -0.45 7.16
CA THR A 353 14.04 0.74 7.54
C THR A 353 12.68 0.77 6.83
N TYR A 354 12.65 0.41 5.54
CA TYR A 354 11.43 0.33 4.76
C TYR A 354 10.51 -0.80 5.25
N SER A 355 11.04 -1.99 5.55
CA SER A 355 10.25 -3.13 6.03
C SER A 355 9.61 -2.85 7.39
N VAL A 356 10.36 -2.24 8.31
CA VAL A 356 9.84 -1.81 9.61
C VAL A 356 8.70 -0.79 9.45
N PHE A 357 8.86 0.16 8.52
CA PHE A 357 7.81 1.12 8.21
C PHE A 357 6.59 0.45 7.57
N ASN A 358 6.79 -0.49 6.64
CA ASN A 358 5.70 -1.18 5.93
C ASN A 358 4.82 -2.03 6.87
N PHE A 359 5.39 -2.48 7.98
CA PHE A 359 4.65 -3.19 9.03
C PHE A 359 3.71 -2.26 9.83
N SER A 360 4.01 -0.97 9.96
CA SER A 360 3.21 -0.02 10.75
C SER A 360 1.90 0.35 10.05
#